data_fa6ab40a3182912c976bb7aec72030ca
#
_entry.id   fa6ab40a3182912c976bb7aec72030ca
#
_cell.length_a   1.000
_cell.length_b   1.000
_cell.length_c   1.000
_cell.angle_alpha   90.00
_cell.angle_beta   90.00
_cell.angle_gamma   90.00
#
_symmetry.space_group_name_H-M   'P 1'
#
loop_
_entity.id
_entity.type
_entity.pdbx_description
1 polymer ?
#
loop_
_entity_poly.entity_id
_entity_poly.type
_entity_poly.pdbx_seq_one_letter_code
_entity_poly.pdbx_strand_id
1 'polypeptide(L)' 'MKAIVNVFLKAGVLDAQGKAVHHALTSLHFNNVSNVRVGKQIIFSLDEKDEKKAMTAVTKMCEELLANTVIEDYTIELIK' A
#
# COMPACT_ATOMS: atom_id res chain seq x y z
N MET A 1 -0.38 1.25 -20.19
CA MET A 1 0.11 1.96 -18.98
C MET A 1 0.16 0.99 -17.80
N LYS A 2 1.14 1.12 -16.96
CA LYS A 2 1.30 0.27 -15.77
C LYS A 2 0.89 1.06 -14.53
N ALA A 3 0.08 0.46 -13.68
CA ALA A 3 -0.34 1.07 -12.42
C ALA A 3 0.30 0.34 -11.24
N ILE A 4 0.80 1.11 -10.30
CA ILE A 4 1.36 0.59 -9.05
C ILE A 4 0.56 1.23 -7.92
N VAL A 5 -0.13 0.41 -7.14
CA VAL A 5 -0.93 0.85 -6.00
C VAL A 5 -0.27 0.34 -4.73
N ASN A 6 0.09 1.25 -3.85
CA ASN A 6 0.62 0.89 -2.54
C ASN A 6 -0.47 1.14 -1.51
N VAL A 7 -0.81 0.11 -0.72
CA VAL A 7 -1.86 0.15 0.29
C VAL A 7 -1.25 -0.11 1.65
N PHE A 8 -1.57 0.73 2.61
CA PHE A 8 -1.00 0.64 3.95
C PHE A 8 -2.01 1.13 4.99
N LEU A 9 -1.85 0.70 6.23
CA LEU A 9 -2.74 1.09 7.32
C LEU A 9 -2.54 2.56 7.67
N LYS A 10 -3.64 3.24 8.00
CA LYS A 10 -3.61 4.62 8.49
C LYS A 10 -2.83 4.70 9.80
N ALA A 11 -2.25 5.88 10.05
CA ALA A 11 -1.60 6.15 11.34
C ALA A 11 -2.62 5.93 12.47
N GLY A 12 -2.18 5.31 13.54
CA GLY A 12 -3.05 5.02 14.67
C GLY A 12 -3.80 3.70 14.59
N VAL A 13 -3.85 3.06 13.43
CA VAL A 13 -4.40 1.70 13.30
C VAL A 13 -3.33 0.70 13.69
N LEU A 14 -3.70 -0.25 14.55
CA LEU A 14 -2.78 -1.30 14.99
C LEU A 14 -2.39 -2.19 13.83
N ASP A 15 -1.09 -2.35 13.63
CA ASP A 15 -0.53 -3.23 12.61
C ASP A 15 0.06 -4.48 13.28
N ALA A 16 -0.73 -5.53 13.36
CA ALA A 16 -0.31 -6.78 13.99
C ALA A 16 0.85 -7.44 13.23
N GLN A 17 0.86 -7.32 11.89
CA GLN A 17 1.95 -7.86 11.07
C GLN A 17 3.24 -7.07 11.29
N GLY A 18 3.15 -5.75 11.34
CA GLY A 18 4.29 -4.89 11.62
C GLY A 18 4.90 -5.18 12.99
N LYS A 19 4.06 -5.40 13.99
CA LYS A 19 4.52 -5.78 15.32
C LYS A 19 5.23 -7.13 15.32
N ALA A 20 4.70 -8.10 14.60
CA ALA A 20 5.32 -9.43 14.49
C ALA A 20 6.69 -9.34 13.82
N VAL A 21 6.80 -8.56 12.74
CA VAL A 21 8.08 -8.33 12.06
C VAL A 21 9.08 -7.65 12.99
N HIS A 22 8.64 -6.62 13.71
CA HIS A 22 9.49 -5.91 14.66
C HIS A 22 10.01 -6.86 15.73
N HIS A 23 9.13 -7.69 16.31
CA HIS A 23 9.52 -8.68 17.32
C HIS A 23 10.54 -9.67 16.78
N ALA A 24 10.34 -10.16 15.56
CA ALA A 24 11.27 -11.08 14.92
C ALA A 24 12.64 -10.44 14.69
N LEU A 25 12.67 -9.19 14.25
CA LEU A 25 13.92 -8.45 14.05
C LEU A 25 14.67 -8.28 15.35
N THR A 26 13.97 -7.92 16.43
CA THR A 26 14.57 -7.81 17.76
C THR A 26 15.15 -9.15 18.24
N SER A 27 14.45 -10.25 17.99
CA SER A 27 14.92 -11.60 18.33
C SER A 27 16.19 -11.98 17.55
N LEU A 28 16.38 -11.38 16.37
CA LEU A 28 17.60 -11.58 15.57
C LEU A 28 18.68 -10.53 15.87
N HIS A 29 18.50 -9.77 16.97
CA HIS A 29 19.44 -8.75 17.45
C HIS A 29 19.54 -7.48 16.59
N PHE A 30 18.52 -7.19 15.79
CA PHE A 30 18.40 -5.91 15.09
C PHE A 30 17.66 -4.92 15.98
N ASN A 31 18.34 -4.39 16.99
CA ASN A 31 17.71 -3.61 18.07
C ASN A 31 17.52 -2.13 17.73
N ASN A 32 17.99 -1.67 16.58
CA ASN A 32 17.88 -0.27 16.16
C ASN A 32 16.72 -0.02 15.20
N VAL A 33 15.79 -0.97 15.10
CA VAL A 33 14.61 -0.88 14.23
C VAL A 33 13.41 -0.39 15.05
N SER A 34 12.66 0.54 14.46
CA SER A 34 11.44 1.06 15.08
C SER A 34 10.40 1.36 14.01
N ASN A 35 9.16 1.52 14.45
CA ASN A 35 8.05 1.93 13.57
C ASN A 35 7.85 1.01 12.37
N VAL A 36 7.94 -0.30 12.59
CA VAL A 36 7.76 -1.27 11.51
C VAL A 36 6.29 -1.31 11.11
N ARG A 37 6.04 -1.13 9.81
CA ARG A 37 4.70 -1.19 9.22
C ARG A 37 4.74 -2.13 8.03
N VAL A 38 3.68 -2.90 7.85
CA VAL A 38 3.56 -3.81 6.72
C VAL A 38 2.43 -3.32 5.82
N GLY A 39 2.72 -3.21 4.54
CA GLY A 39 1.73 -2.84 3.54
C GLY A 39 1.75 -3.82 2.38
N LYS A 40 0.92 -3.57 1.39
CA LYS A 40 0.88 -4.39 0.19
C LYS A 40 1.02 -3.51 -1.05
N GLN A 41 1.49 -4.10 -2.12
CA GLN A 41 1.64 -3.44 -3.40
C GLN A 41 0.90 -4.24 -4.46
N ILE A 42 0.06 -3.56 -5.24
CA ILE A 42 -0.71 -4.17 -6.31
C ILE A 42 -0.24 -3.54 -7.61
N ILE A 43 0.22 -4.36 -8.54
CA ILE A 43 0.78 -3.91 -9.81
C ILE A 43 -0.02 -4.54 -10.94
N PHE A 44 -0.47 -3.72 -11.88
CA PHE A 44 -1.22 -4.25 -13.03
C PHE A 44 -1.03 -3.35 -14.25
N SER A 45 -1.30 -3.93 -15.41
CA SER A 45 -1.32 -3.20 -16.67
C SER A 45 -2.73 -2.70 -16.94
N LEU A 46 -2.84 -1.46 -17.38
CA LEU A 46 -4.12 -0.82 -17.68
C LEU A 46 -4.14 -0.42 -19.16
N ASP A 47 -5.18 -0.86 -19.88
CA ASP A 47 -5.35 -0.49 -21.26
C ASP A 47 -6.00 0.89 -21.36
N GLU A 48 -5.22 1.91 -21.08
CA GLU A 48 -5.61 3.31 -21.15
C GLU A 48 -4.36 4.14 -21.44
N LYS A 49 -4.49 5.08 -22.34
CA LYS A 49 -3.37 5.97 -22.74
C LYS A 49 -3.46 7.35 -22.13
N ASP A 50 -4.66 7.78 -21.77
CA ASP A 50 -4.88 9.07 -21.12
C ASP A 50 -4.61 8.98 -19.64
N GLU A 51 -3.61 9.72 -19.17
CA GLU A 51 -3.16 9.67 -17.78
C GLU A 51 -4.25 10.09 -16.79
N LYS A 52 -5.06 11.09 -17.15
CA LYS A 52 -6.16 11.54 -16.30
C LYS A 52 -7.26 10.48 -16.17
N LYS A 53 -7.61 9.85 -17.30
CA LYS A 53 -8.59 8.76 -17.28
C LYS A 53 -8.07 7.57 -16.52
N ALA A 54 -6.79 7.24 -16.68
CA ALA A 54 -6.15 6.16 -15.95
C ALA A 54 -6.18 6.42 -14.44
N MET A 55 -5.83 7.63 -14.02
CA MET A 55 -5.84 7.99 -12.59
C MET A 55 -7.25 7.90 -12.01
N THR A 56 -8.25 8.38 -12.74
CA THR A 56 -9.65 8.30 -12.31
C THR A 56 -10.09 6.85 -12.14
N ALA A 57 -9.76 5.99 -13.12
CA ALA A 57 -10.13 4.58 -13.09
C ALA A 57 -9.44 3.85 -11.93
N VAL A 58 -8.14 4.06 -11.73
CA VAL A 58 -7.39 3.39 -10.66
C VAL A 58 -7.85 3.89 -9.29
N THR A 59 -8.14 5.18 -9.14
CA THR A 59 -8.69 5.71 -7.89
C THR A 59 -10.00 5.02 -7.55
N LYS A 60 -10.88 4.86 -8.54
CA LYS A 60 -12.14 4.15 -8.33
C LYS A 60 -11.93 2.70 -7.92
N MET A 61 -10.97 2.01 -8.54
CA MET A 61 -10.61 0.64 -8.16
C MET A 61 -10.15 0.57 -6.70
N CYS A 62 -9.34 1.52 -6.27
CA CYS A 62 -8.87 1.59 -4.88
C CYS A 62 -10.03 1.78 -3.91
N GLU A 63 -10.94 2.72 -4.21
CA GLU A 63 -12.07 3.05 -3.35
C GLU A 63 -13.06 1.89 -3.26
N GLU A 64 -13.26 1.15 -4.33
CA GLU A 64 -14.26 0.08 -4.38
C GLU A 64 -13.74 -1.29 -3.97
N LEU A 65 -12.43 -1.56 -4.15
CA LEU A 65 -11.90 -2.91 -3.98
C LEU A 65 -10.51 -2.98 -3.35
N LEU A 66 -9.55 -2.22 -3.89
CA LEU A 66 -8.13 -2.46 -3.58
C LEU A 66 -7.72 -2.04 -2.18
N ALA A 67 -8.40 -1.08 -1.60
CA ALA A 67 -8.11 -0.58 -0.26
C ALA A 67 -9.36 -0.52 0.58
N ASN A 68 -9.24 -0.85 1.85
CA ASN A 68 -10.30 -0.61 2.82
C ASN A 68 -10.11 0.80 3.39
N THR A 69 -10.79 1.78 2.80
CA THR A 69 -10.55 3.19 3.10
C THR A 69 -10.95 3.62 4.51
N VAL A 70 -11.62 2.75 5.26
CA VAL A 70 -11.89 3.01 6.68
C VAL A 70 -10.60 2.95 7.49
N ILE A 71 -9.72 1.99 7.19
CA ILE A 71 -8.49 1.75 7.96
C ILE A 71 -7.21 1.86 7.13
N GLU A 72 -7.31 1.99 5.81
CA GLU A 72 -6.15 2.02 4.93
C GLU A 72 -6.08 3.30 4.11
N ASP A 73 -4.85 3.72 3.83
CA ASP A 73 -4.54 4.75 2.83
C ASP A 73 -3.85 4.07 1.65
N TYR A 74 -3.78 4.76 0.54
CA TYR A 74 -3.11 4.23 -0.64
C TYR A 74 -2.45 5.34 -1.44
N THR A 75 -1.46 4.95 -2.24
CA THR A 75 -0.83 5.83 -3.24
C THR A 75 -0.89 5.15 -4.59
N ILE A 76 -0.94 5.95 -5.64
CA ILE A 76 -1.00 5.46 -7.02
C ILE A 76 0.16 6.05 -7.81
N GLU A 77 0.87 5.18 -8.52
CA GLU A 77 1.90 5.59 -9.47
C GLU A 77 1.55 5.02 -10.83
N LEU A 78 1.58 5.87 -11.86
CA LEU A 78 1.33 5.45 -13.24
C LEU A 78 2.61 5.54 -14.04
N ILE A 79 2.94 4.47 -14.75
CA ILE A 79 4.14 4.38 -15.60
C ILE A 79 3.67 4.12 -17.03
N LYS A 80 4.06 5.01 -17.93
CA LYS A 80 3.72 4.87 -19.35
C LYS A 80 4.57 3.82 -20.05
#